data_4c143477bfa080414039a5169ee21aa4
#
_entry.id   4c143477bfa080414039a5169ee21aa4
#
_cell.length_a   1.000
_cell.length_b   1.000
_cell.length_c   1.000
_cell.angle_alpha   90.00
_cell.angle_beta   90.00
_cell.angle_gamma   90.00
#
_symmetry.space_group_name_H-M   'P 1'
#
loop_
_entity.id
_entity.type
_entity.pdbx_description
1 polymer ?
#
loop_
_entity_poly.entity_id
_entity_poly.type
_entity_poly.pdbx_seq_one_letter_code
_entity_poly.pdbx_strand_id
1 'polypeptide(L)'
;MISKELSADLELKWQRMREAMLKVNADGCLLTVDVNLYYTTGQIFSGYFYLPVQGNPLFFVKRPSGIKGELVSYIRKPEQIPDIFAEKGIKMPEKLLLEADELTYSDYIRLQQLFNPKETGNATALMRT
;
A
#
# COMPACT_ATOMS: atom_id res chain seq x y z
N MET A 1 -5.61 11.69 14.57
CA MET A 1 -5.31 12.65 13.49
C MET A 1 -3.83 12.93 13.44
N ILE A 2 -3.26 12.98 12.27
CA ILE A 2 -1.83 13.20 12.07
C ILE A 2 -1.53 14.69 12.18
N SER A 3 -0.49 15.06 12.96
CA SER A 3 -0.06 16.46 13.08
C SER A 3 0.52 16.95 11.74
N LYS A 4 0.66 18.27 11.59
CA LYS A 4 1.25 18.87 10.39
C LYS A 4 2.68 18.38 10.16
N GLU A 5 3.49 18.31 11.22
CA GLU A 5 4.87 17.83 11.11
C GLU A 5 4.91 16.38 10.71
N LEU A 6 4.05 15.56 11.31
CA LEU A 6 3.98 14.14 10.97
C LEU A 6 3.49 13.92 9.55
N SER A 7 2.52 14.72 9.09
CA SER A 7 2.06 14.66 7.69
C SER A 7 3.16 15.00 6.71
N ALA A 8 3.95 16.02 7.00
CA ALA A 8 5.07 16.41 6.13
C ALA A 8 6.13 15.30 6.08
N ASP A 9 6.43 14.69 7.24
CA ASP A 9 7.38 13.57 7.30
C ASP A 9 6.89 12.37 6.52
N LEU A 10 5.59 12.06 6.58
CA LEU A 10 5.02 10.95 5.83
C LEU A 10 5.06 11.22 4.33
N GLU A 11 4.73 12.44 3.89
CA GLU A 11 4.79 12.79 2.48
C GLU A 11 6.22 12.68 1.94
N LEU A 12 7.20 13.10 2.71
CA LEU A 12 8.60 12.96 2.33
C LEU A 12 9.00 11.49 2.22
N LYS A 13 8.54 10.66 3.14
CA LYS A 13 8.78 9.22 3.11
C LYS A 13 8.17 8.60 1.86
N TRP A 14 6.92 8.93 1.55
CA TRP A 14 6.25 8.43 0.35
C TRP A 14 6.98 8.86 -0.91
N GLN A 15 7.48 10.09 -0.93
CA GLN A 15 8.25 10.59 -2.08
C GLN A 15 9.54 9.78 -2.28
N ARG A 16 10.24 9.46 -1.20
CA ARG A 16 11.44 8.61 -1.27
C ARG A 16 11.10 7.22 -1.77
N MET A 17 9.98 6.67 -1.30
CA MET A 17 9.51 5.36 -1.76
C MET A 17 9.19 5.41 -3.26
N ARG A 18 8.53 6.46 -3.73
CA ARG A 18 8.22 6.63 -5.14
C ARG A 18 9.48 6.73 -6.00
N GLU A 19 10.49 7.44 -5.53
CA GLU A 19 11.75 7.52 -6.24
C GLU A 19 12.41 6.14 -6.37
N ALA A 20 12.38 5.35 -5.31
CA ALA A 20 12.92 3.99 -5.34
C ALA A 20 12.08 3.09 -6.28
N MET A 21 10.76 3.28 -6.29
CA MET A 21 9.87 2.56 -7.19
C MET A 21 10.19 2.87 -8.66
N LEU A 22 10.45 4.13 -8.97
CA LEU A 22 10.82 4.52 -10.33
C LEU A 22 12.09 3.83 -10.79
N LYS A 23 13.07 3.66 -9.91
CA LYS A 23 14.34 3.00 -10.24
C LYS A 23 14.16 1.55 -10.65
N VAL A 24 13.12 0.90 -10.16
CA VAL A 24 12.83 -0.50 -10.49
C VAL A 24 11.62 -0.65 -11.41
N ASN A 25 11.13 0.46 -11.96
CA ASN A 25 9.97 0.50 -12.86
C ASN A 25 8.69 -0.06 -12.23
N ALA A 26 8.51 0.13 -10.93
CA ALA A 26 7.31 -0.32 -10.25
C ALA A 26 6.21 0.72 -10.37
N ASP A 27 4.97 0.25 -10.50
CA ASP A 27 3.78 1.11 -10.60
C ASP A 27 3.09 1.31 -9.26
N GLY A 28 3.22 0.35 -8.38
CA GLY A 28 2.57 0.41 -7.07
C GLY A 28 3.26 -0.47 -6.05
N CYS A 29 2.98 -0.18 -4.78
CA CYS A 29 3.50 -0.91 -3.63
C CYS A 29 2.36 -1.16 -2.65
N LEU A 30 2.16 -2.42 -2.27
CA LEU A 30 1.10 -2.80 -1.34
C LEU A 30 1.72 -3.35 -0.06
N LEU A 31 1.36 -2.76 1.07
CA LEU A 31 1.89 -3.15 2.37
C LEU A 31 0.75 -3.61 3.28
N THR A 32 1.00 -4.61 4.11
CA THR A 32 0.03 -5.11 5.08
C THR A 32 0.65 -5.54 6.41
N VAL A 33 1.96 -5.71 6.47
CA VAL A 33 2.65 -6.08 7.71
C VAL A 33 2.59 -4.91 8.69
N ASP A 34 2.17 -5.16 9.93
CA ASP A 34 1.86 -4.12 10.92
C ASP A 34 2.98 -3.09 11.10
N VAL A 35 4.21 -3.54 11.22
CA VAL A 35 5.34 -2.63 11.43
C VAL A 35 5.54 -1.70 10.22
N ASN A 36 5.33 -2.23 9.02
CA ASN A 36 5.47 -1.44 7.80
C ASN A 36 4.30 -0.46 7.65
N LEU A 37 3.11 -0.87 8.03
CA LEU A 37 1.94 0.02 8.04
C LEU A 37 2.17 1.19 8.98
N TYR A 38 2.63 0.92 10.19
CA TYR A 38 2.92 1.98 11.15
C TYR A 38 4.02 2.92 10.64
N TYR A 39 5.09 2.34 10.09
CA TYR A 39 6.21 3.10 9.56
C TYR A 39 5.79 4.04 8.43
N THR A 40 4.89 3.59 7.55
CA THR A 40 4.49 4.37 6.36
C THR A 40 3.28 5.26 6.58
N THR A 41 2.45 5.00 7.57
CA THR A 41 1.20 5.76 7.76
C THR A 41 1.14 6.50 9.08
N GLY A 42 1.99 6.13 10.05
CA GLY A 42 1.93 6.68 11.39
C GLY A 42 0.72 6.22 12.19
N GLN A 43 0.00 5.21 11.70
CA GLN A 43 -1.21 4.72 12.33
C GLN A 43 -1.15 3.22 12.58
N ILE A 44 -1.82 2.78 13.65
CA ILE A 44 -1.92 1.36 13.98
C ILE A 44 -3.28 0.87 13.49
N PHE A 45 -3.26 0.02 12.46
CA PHE A 45 -4.48 -0.58 11.94
C PHE A 45 -4.17 -1.91 11.25
N SER A 46 -5.22 -2.70 11.06
CA SER A 46 -5.14 -3.93 10.28
C SER A 46 -5.74 -3.67 8.91
N GLY A 47 -5.01 -4.01 7.87
CA GLY A 47 -5.47 -3.77 6.50
C GLY A 47 -4.31 -3.64 5.54
N TYR A 48 -4.47 -2.77 4.56
CA TYR A 48 -3.49 -2.60 3.49
C TYR A 48 -3.26 -1.12 3.21
N PHE A 49 -2.02 -0.80 2.86
CA PHE A 49 -1.67 0.53 2.38
C PHE A 49 -1.12 0.39 0.97
N TYR A 50 -1.73 1.07 0.02
CA TYR A 50 -1.29 1.05 -1.38
C TYR A 50 -0.70 2.39 -1.75
N LEU A 51 0.55 2.40 -2.18
CA LEU A 51 1.22 3.61 -2.65
C LEU A 51 1.45 3.48 -4.15
N PRO A 52 0.69 4.21 -4.99
CA PRO A 52 0.99 4.25 -6.42
C PRO A 52 2.23 5.11 -6.66
N VAL A 53 2.94 4.84 -7.76
CA VAL A 53 4.11 5.64 -8.13
C VAL A 53 3.70 7.08 -8.44
N GLN A 54 2.46 7.28 -8.90
CA GLN A 54 1.86 8.60 -9.10
C GLN A 54 0.44 8.58 -8.57
N GLY A 55 0.04 9.64 -7.90
CA GLY A 55 -1.30 9.78 -7.36
C GLY A 55 -1.33 9.59 -5.85
N ASN A 56 -2.52 9.65 -5.29
CA ASN A 56 -2.72 9.58 -3.85
C ASN A 56 -2.59 8.15 -3.32
N PRO A 57 -2.00 7.97 -2.13
CA PRO A 57 -2.02 6.67 -1.48
C PRO A 57 -3.44 6.28 -1.10
N LEU A 58 -3.69 4.98 -0.94
CA LEU A 58 -4.97 4.45 -0.52
C LEU A 58 -4.80 3.61 0.73
N PHE A 59 -5.74 3.77 1.66
CA PHE A 59 -5.76 3.03 2.92
C PHE A 59 -6.96 2.08 2.88
N PHE A 60 -6.71 0.79 2.97
CA PHE A 60 -7.77 -0.22 3.03
C PHE A 60 -7.79 -0.78 4.45
N VAL A 61 -8.76 -0.37 5.24
CA VAL A 61 -8.78 -0.65 6.68
C VAL A 61 -9.78 -1.76 6.98
N LYS A 62 -9.30 -2.79 7.69
CA LYS A 62 -10.17 -3.85 8.21
C LYS A 62 -10.66 -3.48 9.62
N ARG A 63 -9.76 -2.94 10.43
CA ARG A 63 -10.03 -2.48 11.81
C ARG A 63 -8.88 -1.62 12.31
N PRO A 64 -9.08 -0.75 13.31
CA PRO A 64 -10.35 -0.48 13.97
C PRO A 64 -11.26 0.40 13.12
N SER A 65 -12.54 0.45 13.50
CA SER A 65 -13.46 1.43 12.92
C SER A 65 -13.11 2.81 13.47
N GLY A 66 -13.52 3.86 12.76
CA GLY A 66 -13.30 5.23 13.22
C GLY A 66 -12.09 5.94 12.60
N ILE A 67 -11.26 5.24 11.85
CA ILE A 67 -10.21 5.89 11.06
C ILE A 67 -10.91 6.55 9.88
N LYS A 68 -10.77 7.88 9.75
CA LYS A 68 -11.48 8.66 8.74
C LYS A 68 -10.52 9.36 7.80
N GLY A 69 -10.97 9.58 6.57
CA GLY A 69 -10.22 10.30 5.55
C GLY A 69 -10.74 9.97 4.17
N GLU A 70 -10.51 10.86 3.22
CA GLU A 70 -10.95 10.66 1.84
C GLU A 70 -10.26 9.48 1.17
N LEU A 71 -9.06 9.16 1.65
CA LEU A 71 -8.24 8.08 1.08
C LEU A 71 -8.47 6.75 1.78
N VAL A 72 -9.34 6.72 2.79
CA VAL A 72 -9.60 5.52 3.58
C VAL A 72 -10.83 4.80 3.05
N SER A 73 -10.69 3.49 2.80
CA SER A 73 -11.80 2.61 2.43
C SER A 73 -11.83 1.44 3.39
N TYR A 74 -13.00 1.10 3.89
CA TYR A 74 -13.14 -0.05 4.78
C TYR A 74 -13.43 -1.30 3.99
N ILE A 75 -12.70 -2.37 4.30
CA ILE A 75 -12.85 -3.66 3.63
C ILE A 75 -12.92 -4.78 4.65
N ARG A 76 -13.48 -5.91 4.26
CA ARG A 76 -13.51 -7.14 5.05
C ARG A 76 -12.43 -8.10 4.61
N LYS A 77 -12.10 -8.08 3.32
CA LYS A 77 -11.12 -8.99 2.72
C LYS A 77 -10.44 -8.29 1.55
N PRO A 78 -9.22 -8.71 1.20
CA PRO A 78 -8.47 -8.05 0.10
C PRO A 78 -9.15 -8.20 -1.27
N GLU A 79 -10.02 -9.17 -1.45
CA GLU A 79 -10.77 -9.34 -2.71
C GLU A 79 -11.62 -8.12 -3.04
N GLN A 80 -11.91 -7.27 -2.09
CA GLN A 80 -12.66 -6.03 -2.32
C GLN A 80 -11.82 -4.91 -2.91
N ILE A 81 -10.49 -5.03 -2.85
CA ILE A 81 -9.59 -3.97 -3.32
C ILE A 81 -9.75 -3.67 -4.80
N PRO A 82 -9.78 -4.67 -5.71
CA PRO A 82 -9.97 -4.38 -7.12
C PRO A 82 -11.26 -3.63 -7.43
N ASP A 83 -12.33 -3.91 -6.71
CA ASP A 83 -13.61 -3.23 -6.89
C ASP A 83 -13.47 -1.74 -6.52
N ILE A 84 -12.72 -1.43 -5.47
CA ILE A 84 -12.50 -0.05 -5.04
C ILE A 84 -11.63 0.69 -6.06
N PHE A 85 -10.63 0.02 -6.62
CA PHE A 85 -9.82 0.59 -7.70
C PHE A 85 -10.71 0.97 -8.89
N ALA A 86 -11.63 0.06 -9.27
CA ALA A 86 -12.55 0.32 -10.37
C ALA A 86 -13.48 1.49 -10.07
N GLU A 87 -14.03 1.56 -8.88
CA GLU A 87 -14.91 2.66 -8.46
C GLU A 87 -14.20 4.01 -8.50
N LYS A 88 -12.93 4.05 -8.14
CA LYS A 88 -12.15 5.27 -8.11
C LYS A 88 -11.49 5.59 -9.45
N GLY A 89 -11.63 4.72 -10.44
CA GLY A 89 -10.98 4.90 -11.73
C GLY A 89 -9.46 4.76 -11.68
N ILE A 90 -8.96 3.99 -10.75
CA ILE A 90 -7.51 3.79 -10.56
C ILE A 90 -7.09 2.55 -11.32
N LYS A 91 -6.03 2.69 -12.11
CA LYS A 91 -5.48 1.59 -12.89
C LYS A 91 -4.77 0.59 -11.98
N MET A 92 -4.97 -0.70 -12.23
CA MET A 92 -4.22 -1.75 -11.52
C MET A 92 -2.74 -1.69 -11.95
N PRO A 93 -1.81 -1.94 -11.00
CA PRO A 93 -0.39 -1.84 -11.32
C PRO A 93 0.06 -2.97 -12.23
N GLU A 94 0.92 -2.66 -13.21
CA GLU A 94 1.54 -3.68 -14.05
C GLU A 94 2.71 -4.34 -13.31
N LYS A 95 3.51 -3.56 -12.60
CA LYS A 95 4.53 -4.10 -11.70
C LYS A 95 4.20 -3.68 -10.27
N LEU A 96 3.89 -4.68 -9.44
CA LEU A 96 3.48 -4.48 -8.05
C LEU A 96 4.58 -4.97 -7.10
N LEU A 97 4.97 -4.12 -6.16
CA LEU A 97 5.88 -4.51 -5.10
C LEU A 97 5.08 -5.01 -3.90
N LEU A 98 5.45 -6.18 -3.41
CA LEU A 98 4.83 -6.82 -2.25
C LEU A 98 5.89 -7.12 -1.19
N GLU A 99 5.46 -7.32 0.04
CA GLU A 99 6.35 -7.63 1.16
C GLU A 99 6.80 -9.09 1.09
N ALA A 100 7.56 -9.43 0.06
CA ALA A 100 7.89 -10.82 -0.27
C ALA A 100 8.68 -11.54 0.83
N ASP A 101 9.45 -10.80 1.61
CA ASP A 101 10.24 -11.40 2.70
C ASP A 101 9.41 -11.63 3.97
N GLU A 102 8.22 -11.05 4.05
CA GLU A 102 7.44 -11.03 5.29
C GLU A 102 6.08 -11.69 5.15
N LEU A 103 5.51 -11.74 3.95
CA LEU A 103 4.23 -12.39 3.72
C LEU A 103 4.37 -13.91 3.75
N THR A 104 3.32 -14.58 4.23
CA THR A 104 3.24 -16.02 4.02
C THR A 104 3.11 -16.30 2.54
N TYR A 105 3.48 -17.50 2.10
CA TYR A 105 3.34 -17.90 0.71
C TYR A 105 1.88 -17.77 0.26
N SER A 106 0.96 -18.22 1.09
CA SER A 106 -0.48 -18.17 0.78
C SER A 106 -0.96 -16.74 0.56
N ASP A 107 -0.55 -15.82 1.43
CA ASP A 107 -0.94 -14.41 1.31
C ASP A 107 -0.32 -13.77 0.08
N TYR A 108 0.94 -14.08 -0.21
CA TYR A 108 1.61 -13.57 -1.40
C TYR A 108 0.86 -13.99 -2.67
N ILE A 109 0.55 -15.27 -2.79
CA ILE A 109 -0.15 -15.81 -3.95
C ILE A 109 -1.56 -15.21 -4.06
N ARG A 110 -2.25 -15.05 -2.94
CA ARG A 110 -3.59 -14.46 -2.94
C ARG A 110 -3.57 -13.03 -3.49
N LEU A 111 -2.65 -12.22 -3.01
CA LEU A 111 -2.52 -10.83 -3.47
C LEU A 111 -2.07 -10.76 -4.93
N GLN A 112 -1.15 -11.63 -5.33
CA GLN A 112 -0.71 -11.70 -6.71
C GLN A 112 -1.87 -12.04 -7.65
N GLN A 113 -2.71 -12.97 -7.27
CA GLN A 113 -3.89 -13.34 -8.07
C GLN A 113 -4.91 -12.21 -8.13
N LEU A 114 -5.13 -11.52 -7.02
CA LEU A 114 -6.09 -10.42 -6.96
C LEU A 114 -5.71 -9.25 -7.86
N PHE A 115 -4.46 -8.83 -7.80
CA PHE A 115 -3.98 -7.70 -8.59
C PHE A 115 -3.62 -8.09 -10.01
N ASN A 116 -3.28 -9.36 -10.22
CA ASN A 116 -2.89 -9.91 -11.51
C ASN A 116 -1.86 -9.03 -12.25
N PRO A 117 -0.76 -8.64 -11.59
CA PRO A 117 0.25 -7.80 -12.23
C PRO A 117 1.05 -8.63 -13.24
N LYS A 118 1.66 -7.96 -14.20
CA LYS A 118 2.57 -8.61 -15.14
C LYS A 118 3.85 -9.04 -14.45
N GLU A 119 4.24 -8.31 -13.41
CA GLU A 119 5.48 -8.57 -12.69
C GLU A 119 5.31 -8.19 -11.23
N THR A 120 5.95 -8.93 -10.31
CA THR A 120 6.02 -8.56 -8.91
C THR A 120 7.47 -8.33 -8.51
N GLY A 121 7.66 -7.52 -7.47
CA GLY A 121 8.96 -7.27 -6.89
C GLY A 121 8.86 -7.23 -5.38
N ASN A 122 9.99 -7.07 -4.70
CA ASN A 122 10.05 -7.07 -3.25
C ASN A 122 10.05 -5.64 -2.70
N ALA A 123 9.02 -5.31 -1.92
CA ALA A 123 8.87 -4.01 -1.30
C ALA A 123 9.81 -3.80 -0.11
N THR A 124 10.38 -4.87 0.43
CA THR A 124 11.20 -4.80 1.65
C THR A 124 12.34 -3.79 1.52
N ALA A 125 12.95 -3.72 0.35
CA ALA A 125 14.06 -2.78 0.09
C ALA A 125 13.64 -1.32 0.22
N LEU A 126 12.38 -0.99 -0.06
CA LEU A 126 11.86 0.37 0.05
C LEU A 126 11.81 0.84 1.49
N MET A 127 11.58 -0.10 2.41
CA MET A 127 11.40 0.23 3.82
C MET A 127 12.71 0.59 4.50
N ARG A 128 13.83 0.37 3.84
CA ARG A 128 15.17 0.61 4.38
C ARG A 128 15.83 1.87 3.83
N THR A 129 15.13 2.59 3.00
CA THR A 129 15.66 3.83 2.39
C THR A 129 15.37 5.09 3.20
#